data_356d724cb19ebcbd43d3e3cf85d0a963
#
_entry.id   356d724cb19ebcbd43d3e3cf85d0a963
#
_cell.length_a   1.000
_cell.length_b   1.000
_cell.length_c   1.000
_cell.angle_alpha   90.00
_cell.angle_beta   90.00
_cell.angle_gamma   90.00
#
_symmetry.space_group_name_H-M   'P 1'
#
loop_
_entity.id
_entity.type
_entity.pdbx_description
1 polymer ?
#
loop_
_entity_poly.entity_id
_entity_poly.type
_entity_poly.pdbx_seq_one_letter_code
_entity_poly.pdbx_strand_id
1 'polypeptide(L)'
;MTVHHVPKTISDYIALAVVKAMRVPADLFFARRYGHRAVVLETIAAVPGMVGGVLQHLKSLRTMQNDQGKIRALLDEAENERMHLMTFVLIAKPTWLERVLVLLVQGLMFNLYFLLYLITPKTCHRIAGYLEEEAIISYTEYLAEIDNGSIKNIPAPPCAIDYWHLPAGAALHDLVVAIREDEVRHRDINHAFADSMV
;
A
#
# COMPACT_ATOMS: atom_id res chain seq x y z
N MET A 1 -13.70 -4.38 12.41
CA MET A 1 -13.07 -3.38 13.29
C MET A 1 -11.60 -3.28 12.89
N THR A 2 -11.18 -2.15 12.37
CA THR A 2 -9.77 -1.87 12.09
C THR A 2 -9.08 -1.63 13.43
N VAL A 3 -8.37 -2.65 13.94
CA VAL A 3 -7.55 -2.49 15.14
C VAL A 3 -6.25 -1.84 14.70
N HIS A 4 -6.06 -0.56 15.03
CA HIS A 4 -4.78 0.11 14.84
C HIS A 4 -3.71 -0.54 15.73
N HIS A 5 -2.51 -0.73 15.16
CA HIS A 5 -1.36 -1.12 15.96
C HIS A 5 -1.05 -0.02 16.98
N VAL A 6 -1.07 -0.38 18.26
CA VAL A 6 -0.81 0.58 19.35
C VAL A 6 0.68 0.86 19.41
N PRO A 7 1.13 2.13 19.22
CA PRO A 7 2.56 2.48 19.33
C PRO A 7 3.12 2.18 20.72
N LYS A 8 4.24 1.46 20.77
CA LYS A 8 4.92 1.06 22.02
C LYS A 8 6.32 1.61 22.12
N THR A 9 6.97 1.89 21.00
CA THR A 9 8.35 2.35 20.92
C THR A 9 8.44 3.73 20.27
N ILE A 10 9.58 4.43 20.47
CA ILE A 10 9.84 5.71 19.77
C ILE A 10 9.72 5.53 18.25
N SER A 11 10.22 4.41 17.72
CA SER A 11 10.09 4.06 16.29
C SER A 11 8.63 4.03 15.84
N ASP A 12 7.73 3.44 16.64
CA ASP A 12 6.31 3.36 16.30
C ASP A 12 5.65 4.75 16.29
N TYR A 13 5.97 5.59 17.28
CA TYR A 13 5.44 6.97 17.33
C TYR A 13 5.93 7.82 16.17
N ILE A 14 7.21 7.69 15.78
CA ILE A 14 7.75 8.38 14.61
C ILE A 14 7.05 7.90 13.34
N ALA A 15 6.91 6.59 13.17
CA ALA A 15 6.26 6.00 12.01
C ALA A 15 4.80 6.48 11.89
N LEU A 16 4.03 6.44 12.97
CA LEU A 16 2.65 6.91 13.00
C LEU A 16 2.55 8.40 12.67
N ALA A 17 3.43 9.23 13.24
CA ALA A 17 3.45 10.68 12.96
C ALA A 17 3.74 10.98 11.50
N VAL A 18 4.68 10.26 10.87
CA VAL A 18 5.01 10.37 9.45
C VAL A 18 3.77 10.04 8.60
N VAL A 19 3.12 8.91 8.86
CA VAL A 19 1.93 8.47 8.10
C VAL A 19 0.79 9.47 8.25
N LYS A 20 0.50 9.94 9.47
CA LYS A 20 -0.53 10.97 9.69
C LYS A 20 -0.21 12.28 8.95
N ALA A 21 1.06 12.69 8.91
CA ALA A 21 1.49 13.87 8.17
C ALA A 21 1.32 13.68 6.64
N MET A 22 1.56 12.48 6.11
CA MET A 22 1.35 12.14 4.69
C MET A 22 -0.15 12.10 4.32
N ARG A 23 -0.99 11.65 5.25
CA ARG A 23 -2.44 11.56 5.02
C ARG A 23 -3.09 12.94 4.79
N VAL A 24 -2.69 13.96 5.53
CA VAL A 24 -3.30 15.31 5.45
C VAL A 24 -3.33 15.86 4.01
N PRO A 25 -2.20 15.97 3.28
CA PRO A 25 -2.24 16.48 1.90
C PRO A 25 -3.01 15.54 0.96
N ALA A 26 -2.99 14.22 1.18
CA ALA A 26 -3.77 13.27 0.38
C ALA A 26 -5.28 13.50 0.56
N ASP A 27 -5.76 13.66 1.79
CA ASP A 27 -7.17 13.92 2.09
C ASP A 27 -7.62 15.27 1.52
N LEU A 28 -6.79 16.30 1.63
CA LEU A 28 -7.10 17.64 1.09
C LEU A 28 -7.14 17.66 -0.44
N PHE A 29 -6.21 16.96 -1.10
CA PHE A 29 -6.11 16.97 -2.56
C PHE A 29 -7.16 16.09 -3.25
N PHE A 30 -7.36 14.89 -2.74
CA PHE A 30 -8.25 13.92 -3.39
C PHE A 30 -9.68 13.96 -2.88
N ALA A 31 -9.91 14.40 -1.64
CA ALA A 31 -11.22 14.36 -0.98
C ALA A 31 -11.90 12.98 -1.18
N ARG A 32 -13.12 12.96 -1.78
CA ARG A 32 -13.87 11.72 -2.06
C ARG A 32 -13.58 11.09 -3.42
N ARG A 33 -12.51 11.49 -4.12
CA ARG A 33 -12.10 10.90 -5.40
C ARG A 33 -11.27 9.62 -5.17
N TYR A 34 -11.88 8.60 -4.56
CA TYR A 34 -11.20 7.39 -4.10
C TYR A 34 -10.36 6.69 -5.18
N GLY A 35 -10.88 6.50 -6.40
CA GLY A 35 -10.13 5.88 -7.49
C GLY A 35 -8.88 6.66 -7.91
N HIS A 36 -8.93 7.99 -7.98
CA HIS A 36 -7.78 8.84 -8.28
C HIS A 36 -6.78 8.89 -7.12
N ARG A 37 -7.30 8.88 -5.88
CA ARG A 37 -6.49 8.77 -4.67
C ARG A 37 -5.71 7.45 -4.67
N ALA A 38 -6.38 6.33 -4.96
CA ALA A 38 -5.76 5.02 -5.05
C ALA A 38 -4.61 5.02 -6.07
N VAL A 39 -4.77 5.58 -7.29
CA VAL A 39 -3.68 5.66 -8.28
C VAL A 39 -2.38 6.24 -7.73
N VAL A 40 -2.46 7.28 -6.88
CA VAL A 40 -1.26 7.89 -6.30
C VAL A 40 -0.75 7.11 -5.09
N LEU A 41 -1.65 6.62 -4.24
CA LEU A 41 -1.27 5.90 -3.03
C LEU A 41 -0.65 4.54 -3.33
N GLU A 42 -1.22 3.76 -4.26
CA GLU A 42 -0.67 2.47 -4.69
C GLU A 42 0.72 2.60 -5.33
N THR A 43 0.98 3.76 -5.97
CA THR A 43 2.33 4.06 -6.46
C THR A 43 3.36 4.17 -5.33
N ILE A 44 2.93 4.66 -4.16
CA ILE A 44 3.78 4.77 -2.96
C ILE A 44 3.84 3.42 -2.25
N ALA A 45 2.72 2.71 -2.15
CA ALA A 45 2.58 1.45 -1.43
C ALA A 45 3.50 0.35 -1.97
N ALA A 46 3.76 0.29 -3.27
CA ALA A 46 4.72 -0.65 -3.87
C ALA A 46 6.20 -0.40 -3.47
N VAL A 47 6.55 0.82 -3.01
CA VAL A 47 7.95 1.20 -2.70
C VAL A 47 8.52 0.41 -1.52
N PRO A 48 7.84 0.22 -0.37
CA PRO A 48 8.32 -0.57 0.75
C PRO A 48 8.75 -1.98 0.36
N GLY A 49 7.90 -2.69 -0.36
CA GLY A 49 8.19 -4.06 -0.81
C GLY A 49 9.41 -4.12 -1.75
N MET A 50 9.50 -3.22 -2.73
CA MET A 50 10.65 -3.17 -3.65
C MET A 50 11.96 -2.84 -2.94
N VAL A 51 11.99 -1.79 -2.14
CA VAL A 51 13.20 -1.35 -1.42
C VAL A 51 13.61 -2.40 -0.38
N GLY A 52 12.66 -2.89 0.42
CA GLY A 52 12.91 -3.91 1.42
C GLY A 52 13.42 -5.21 0.79
N GLY A 53 12.80 -5.66 -0.31
CA GLY A 53 13.20 -6.87 -1.04
C GLY A 53 14.63 -6.78 -1.56
N VAL A 54 15.00 -5.68 -2.24
CA VAL A 54 16.37 -5.48 -2.76
C VAL A 54 17.38 -5.43 -1.61
N LEU A 55 17.15 -4.63 -0.57
CA LEU A 55 18.11 -4.47 0.52
C LEU A 55 18.24 -5.73 1.37
N GLN A 56 17.16 -6.48 1.59
CA GLN A 56 17.19 -7.78 2.25
C GLN A 56 17.96 -8.81 1.40
N HIS A 57 17.76 -8.83 0.07
CA HIS A 57 18.51 -9.70 -0.82
C HIS A 57 20.03 -9.43 -0.73
N LEU A 58 20.45 -8.17 -0.85
CA LEU A 58 21.86 -7.79 -0.74
C LEU A 58 22.43 -8.13 0.66
N LYS A 59 21.64 -7.98 1.73
CA LYS A 59 22.04 -8.38 3.08
C LYS A 59 22.26 -9.89 3.16
N SER A 60 21.33 -10.70 2.66
CA SER A 60 21.43 -12.17 2.68
C SER A 60 22.67 -12.66 1.94
N LEU A 61 23.00 -12.08 0.78
CA LEU A 61 24.22 -12.40 0.03
C LEU A 61 25.49 -12.06 0.82
N ARG A 62 25.56 -10.86 1.44
CA ARG A 62 26.74 -10.45 2.20
C ARG A 62 26.97 -11.26 3.45
N THR A 63 25.90 -11.67 4.11
CA THR A 63 25.99 -12.42 5.39
C THR A 63 25.93 -13.93 5.21
N MET A 64 25.68 -14.42 3.98
CA MET A 64 25.45 -15.84 3.66
C MET A 64 24.36 -16.46 4.53
N GLN A 65 23.32 -15.70 4.85
CA GLN A 65 22.21 -16.12 5.70
C GLN A 65 20.91 -16.24 4.91
N ASN A 66 20.11 -17.23 5.28
CA ASN A 66 18.75 -17.38 4.77
C ASN A 66 17.85 -16.23 5.25
N ASP A 67 17.09 -15.67 4.35
CA ASP A 67 16.16 -14.58 4.62
C ASP A 67 14.84 -15.01 5.27
N GLN A 68 14.63 -16.30 5.42
CA GLN A 68 13.42 -16.91 6.02
C GLN A 68 12.12 -16.51 5.30
N GLY A 69 12.19 -16.32 3.98
CA GLY A 69 11.03 -15.97 3.15
C GLY A 69 10.70 -14.47 3.11
N LYS A 70 11.50 -13.60 3.77
CA LYS A 70 11.25 -12.15 3.79
C LYS A 70 11.31 -11.52 2.41
N ILE A 71 12.30 -11.92 1.58
CA ILE A 71 12.44 -11.40 0.22
C ILE A 71 11.18 -11.73 -0.58
N ARG A 72 10.72 -12.97 -0.51
CA ARG A 72 9.53 -13.43 -1.23
C ARG A 72 8.29 -12.64 -0.80
N ALA A 73 8.06 -12.49 0.50
CA ALA A 73 6.92 -11.76 1.02
C ALA A 73 6.90 -10.29 0.56
N LEU A 74 8.07 -9.61 0.58
CA LEU A 74 8.19 -8.22 0.15
C LEU A 74 8.00 -8.04 -1.37
N LEU A 75 8.47 -8.97 -2.18
CA LEU A 75 8.28 -8.91 -3.63
C LEU A 75 6.84 -9.25 -4.04
N ASP A 76 6.20 -10.19 -3.36
CA ASP A 76 4.79 -10.52 -3.57
C ASP A 76 3.89 -9.33 -3.19
N GLU A 77 4.19 -8.63 -2.09
CA GLU A 77 3.54 -7.38 -1.71
C GLU A 77 3.70 -6.31 -2.80
N ALA A 78 4.93 -6.04 -3.26
CA ALA A 78 5.19 -5.05 -4.30
C ALA A 78 4.48 -5.37 -5.63
N GLU A 79 4.37 -6.66 -6.01
CA GLU A 79 3.63 -7.08 -7.21
C GLU A 79 2.12 -6.93 -7.02
N ASN A 80 1.61 -7.20 -5.83
CA ASN A 80 0.20 -7.03 -5.51
C ASN A 80 -0.19 -5.54 -5.56
N GLU A 81 0.63 -4.63 -4.97
CA GLU A 81 0.45 -3.18 -5.08
C GLU A 81 0.47 -2.68 -6.53
N ARG A 82 1.34 -3.26 -7.36
CA ARG A 82 1.34 -2.96 -8.80
C ARG A 82 0.00 -3.34 -9.44
N MET A 83 -0.62 -4.44 -9.03
CA MET A 83 -1.91 -4.86 -9.55
C MET A 83 -3.06 -3.97 -9.06
N HIS A 84 -3.02 -3.49 -7.80
CA HIS A 84 -3.92 -2.45 -7.32
C HIS A 84 -3.83 -1.21 -8.22
N LEU A 85 -2.60 -0.69 -8.41
CA LEU A 85 -2.34 0.48 -9.25
C LEU A 85 -2.88 0.30 -10.68
N MET A 86 -2.52 -0.80 -11.34
CA MET A 86 -2.96 -1.07 -12.74
C MET A 86 -4.48 -1.10 -12.85
N THR A 87 -5.14 -1.69 -11.88
CA THR A 87 -6.59 -1.77 -11.83
C THR A 87 -7.23 -0.38 -11.68
N PHE A 88 -6.73 0.43 -10.74
CA PHE A 88 -7.25 1.79 -10.56
C PHE A 88 -6.90 2.75 -11.70
N VAL A 89 -5.79 2.54 -12.40
CA VAL A 89 -5.48 3.28 -13.65
C VAL A 89 -6.57 3.04 -14.71
N LEU A 90 -7.07 1.81 -14.84
CA LEU A 90 -8.15 1.49 -15.78
C LEU A 90 -9.50 2.10 -15.37
N ILE A 91 -9.79 2.12 -14.06
CA ILE A 91 -11.04 2.64 -13.50
C ILE A 91 -11.07 4.18 -13.51
N ALA A 92 -10.05 4.81 -12.93
CA ALA A 92 -9.99 6.26 -12.71
C ALA A 92 -9.56 7.05 -13.95
N LYS A 93 -8.81 6.43 -14.88
CA LYS A 93 -8.27 7.07 -16.10
C LYS A 93 -7.54 8.38 -15.76
N PRO A 94 -6.42 8.31 -15.02
CA PRO A 94 -5.75 9.49 -14.49
C PRO A 94 -5.34 10.48 -15.57
N THR A 95 -5.48 11.77 -15.27
CA THR A 95 -5.07 12.87 -16.13
C THR A 95 -3.55 12.93 -16.28
N TRP A 96 -3.04 13.69 -17.26
CA TRP A 96 -1.60 13.88 -17.42
C TRP A 96 -0.94 14.52 -16.19
N LEU A 97 -1.66 15.44 -15.52
CA LEU A 97 -1.17 16.08 -14.30
C LEU A 97 -1.00 15.07 -13.15
N GLU A 98 -1.96 14.17 -12.97
CA GLU A 98 -1.88 13.09 -11.99
C GLU A 98 -0.74 12.13 -12.32
N ARG A 99 -0.45 11.86 -13.60
CA ARG A 99 0.72 11.06 -14.02
C ARG A 99 2.05 11.72 -13.69
N VAL A 100 2.15 13.05 -13.88
CA VAL A 100 3.34 13.81 -13.46
C VAL A 100 3.48 13.78 -11.94
N LEU A 101 2.38 13.94 -11.20
CA LEU A 101 2.38 13.83 -9.74
C LEU A 101 2.86 12.45 -9.28
N VAL A 102 2.37 11.37 -9.91
CA VAL A 102 2.83 9.99 -9.66
C VAL A 102 4.34 9.86 -9.83
N LEU A 103 4.91 10.36 -10.94
CA LEU A 103 6.36 10.32 -11.17
C LEU A 103 7.16 11.03 -10.08
N LEU A 104 6.73 12.24 -9.70
CA LEU A 104 7.40 13.04 -8.68
C LEU A 104 7.32 12.40 -7.30
N VAL A 105 6.12 11.96 -6.91
CA VAL A 105 5.89 11.33 -5.61
C VAL A 105 6.62 9.99 -5.51
N GLN A 106 6.57 9.16 -6.56
CA GLN A 106 7.28 7.89 -6.61
C GLN A 106 8.80 8.10 -6.47
N GLY A 107 9.38 9.03 -7.26
CA GLY A 107 10.81 9.32 -7.20
C GLY A 107 11.25 9.82 -5.82
N LEU A 108 10.48 10.74 -5.24
CA LEU A 108 10.75 11.26 -3.90
C LEU A 108 10.64 10.15 -2.84
N MET A 109 9.54 9.41 -2.85
CA MET A 109 9.26 8.36 -1.87
C MET A 109 10.29 7.24 -1.95
N PHE A 110 10.64 6.78 -3.16
CA PHE A 110 11.66 5.74 -3.34
C PHE A 110 12.99 6.15 -2.69
N ASN A 111 13.51 7.36 -3.01
CA ASN A 111 14.79 7.80 -2.48
C ASN A 111 14.76 8.01 -0.94
N LEU A 112 13.71 8.64 -0.42
CA LEU A 112 13.58 8.86 1.03
C LEU A 112 13.44 7.54 1.78
N TYR A 113 12.61 6.64 1.29
CA TYR A 113 12.39 5.34 1.91
C TYR A 113 13.64 4.47 1.84
N PHE A 114 14.35 4.46 0.70
CA PHE A 114 15.62 3.76 0.54
C PHE A 114 16.65 4.22 1.58
N LEU A 115 16.86 5.54 1.70
CA LEU A 115 17.81 6.10 2.68
C LEU A 115 17.38 5.78 4.11
N LEU A 116 16.10 5.91 4.41
CA LEU A 116 15.57 5.59 5.74
C LEU A 116 15.75 4.10 6.06
N TYR A 117 15.52 3.22 5.10
CA TYR A 117 15.67 1.77 5.29
C TYR A 117 17.11 1.35 5.59
N LEU A 118 18.11 2.04 5.03
CA LEU A 118 19.52 1.81 5.36
C LEU A 118 19.85 2.14 6.84
N ILE A 119 19.11 3.09 7.43
CA ILE A 119 19.33 3.57 8.80
C ILE A 119 18.48 2.79 9.80
N THR A 120 17.19 2.61 9.50
CA THR A 120 16.23 2.02 10.43
C THR A 120 15.15 1.21 9.72
N PRO A 121 15.47 -0.05 9.32
CA PRO A 121 14.50 -0.94 8.66
C PRO A 121 13.23 -1.17 9.51
N LYS A 122 13.39 -1.23 10.85
CA LYS A 122 12.26 -1.38 11.79
C LYS A 122 11.23 -0.26 11.62
N THR A 123 11.68 1.00 11.60
CA THR A 123 10.79 2.15 11.41
C THR A 123 10.14 2.13 10.02
N CYS A 124 10.88 1.70 8.99
CA CYS A 124 10.34 1.58 7.64
C CYS A 124 9.19 0.57 7.55
N HIS A 125 9.37 -0.63 8.10
CA HIS A 125 8.27 -1.61 8.15
C HIS A 125 7.10 -1.12 9.01
N ARG A 126 7.38 -0.37 10.09
CA ARG A 126 6.30 0.22 10.87
C ARG A 126 5.54 1.31 10.11
N ILE A 127 6.23 2.13 9.30
CA ILE A 127 5.61 3.09 8.39
C ILE A 127 4.73 2.36 7.37
N ALA A 128 5.24 1.32 6.71
CA ALA A 128 4.47 0.51 5.78
C ALA A 128 3.21 -0.03 6.46
N GLY A 129 3.32 -0.70 7.61
CA GLY A 129 2.16 -1.22 8.33
C GLY A 129 1.11 -0.16 8.67
N TYR A 130 1.51 1.05 9.06
CA TYR A 130 0.56 2.14 9.30
C TYR A 130 -0.01 2.73 8.00
N LEU A 131 0.73 2.71 6.88
CA LEU A 131 0.17 3.10 5.58
C LEU A 131 -0.95 2.15 5.16
N GLU A 132 -0.77 0.84 5.35
CA GLU A 132 -1.80 -0.15 5.06
C GLU A 132 -3.03 -0.01 5.99
N GLU A 133 -2.84 0.39 7.27
CA GLU A 133 -3.97 0.72 8.14
C GLU A 133 -4.81 1.88 7.57
N GLU A 134 -4.16 2.92 7.04
CA GLU A 134 -4.85 4.04 6.41
C GLU A 134 -5.48 3.65 5.05
N ALA A 135 -4.88 2.72 4.31
CA ALA A 135 -5.46 2.14 3.10
C ALA A 135 -6.74 1.36 3.42
N ILE A 136 -6.72 0.50 4.44
CA ILE A 136 -7.90 -0.25 4.92
C ILE A 136 -9.05 0.70 5.29
N ILE A 137 -8.76 1.82 5.98
CA ILE A 137 -9.77 2.82 6.31
C ILE A 137 -10.35 3.44 5.04
N SER A 138 -9.47 3.86 4.11
CA SER A 138 -9.87 4.47 2.84
C SER A 138 -10.73 3.54 1.99
N TYR A 139 -10.37 2.25 1.87
CA TYR A 139 -11.17 1.27 1.14
C TYR A 139 -12.48 0.93 1.85
N THR A 140 -12.53 0.97 3.17
CA THR A 140 -13.78 0.82 3.93
C THR A 140 -14.73 1.99 3.68
N GLU A 141 -14.22 3.22 3.62
CA GLU A 141 -15.00 4.40 3.24
C GLU A 141 -15.48 4.31 1.78
N TYR A 142 -14.61 3.82 0.88
CA TYR A 142 -14.97 3.62 -0.53
C TYR A 142 -16.11 2.64 -0.69
N LEU A 143 -16.08 1.50 0.02
CA LEU A 143 -17.17 0.52 0.03
C LEU A 143 -18.48 1.16 0.52
N ALA A 144 -18.45 1.94 1.60
CA ALA A 144 -19.64 2.63 2.11
C ALA A 144 -20.24 3.60 1.08
N GLU A 145 -19.42 4.29 0.27
CA GLU A 145 -19.91 5.17 -0.80
C GLU A 145 -20.45 4.40 -2.02
N ILE A 146 -19.98 3.18 -2.25
CA ILE A 146 -20.56 2.29 -3.26
C ILE A 146 -21.91 1.75 -2.76
N ASP A 147 -21.98 1.31 -1.51
CA ASP A 147 -23.17 0.71 -0.90
C ASP A 147 -24.34 1.71 -0.78
N ASN A 148 -24.04 2.96 -0.47
CA ASN A 148 -25.06 4.01 -0.37
C ASN A 148 -25.44 4.61 -1.74
N GLY A 149 -24.80 4.15 -2.86
CA GLY A 149 -25.09 4.59 -4.22
C GLY A 149 -24.46 5.93 -4.62
N SER A 150 -23.61 6.53 -3.78
CA SER A 150 -22.87 7.77 -4.10
C SER A 150 -21.83 7.52 -5.20
N ILE A 151 -21.29 6.30 -5.25
CA ILE A 151 -20.38 5.83 -6.29
C ILE A 151 -21.01 4.66 -7.01
N LYS A 152 -21.02 4.74 -8.35
CA LYS A 152 -21.60 3.70 -9.20
C LYS A 152 -20.78 2.41 -9.08
N ASN A 153 -21.45 1.30 -8.78
CA ASN A 153 -20.85 -0.03 -8.81
C ASN A 153 -20.71 -0.52 -10.26
N ILE A 154 -19.58 -0.20 -10.89
CA ILE A 154 -19.28 -0.56 -12.29
C ILE A 154 -18.67 -1.96 -12.37
N PRO A 155 -18.72 -2.65 -13.55
CA PRO A 155 -18.03 -3.93 -13.72
C PRO A 155 -16.54 -3.85 -13.40
N ALA A 156 -16.00 -4.86 -12.73
CA ALA A 156 -14.56 -4.96 -12.48
C ALA A 156 -13.79 -5.16 -13.80
N PRO A 157 -12.59 -4.58 -13.95
CA PRO A 157 -11.74 -4.80 -15.11
C PRO A 157 -11.37 -6.29 -15.27
N PRO A 158 -11.26 -6.82 -16.51
CA PRO A 158 -10.90 -8.23 -16.74
C PRO A 158 -9.60 -8.65 -16.04
N CYS A 159 -8.56 -7.80 -16.06
CA CYS A 159 -7.30 -8.11 -15.38
C CYS A 159 -7.45 -8.27 -13.86
N ALA A 160 -8.39 -7.55 -13.24
CA ALA A 160 -8.70 -7.70 -11.82
C ALA A 160 -9.47 -9.01 -11.55
N ILE A 161 -10.43 -9.35 -12.41
CA ILE A 161 -11.16 -10.62 -12.30
C ILE A 161 -10.18 -11.79 -12.37
N ASP A 162 -9.25 -11.77 -13.34
CA ASP A 162 -8.26 -12.81 -13.53
C ASP A 162 -7.27 -12.90 -12.34
N TYR A 163 -6.79 -11.77 -11.86
CA TYR A 163 -5.77 -11.72 -10.80
C TYR A 163 -6.32 -12.17 -9.44
N TRP A 164 -7.48 -11.66 -9.02
CA TRP A 164 -8.11 -12.01 -7.75
C TRP A 164 -9.06 -13.22 -7.84
N HIS A 165 -9.15 -13.87 -9.02
CA HIS A 165 -10.05 -15.00 -9.26
C HIS A 165 -11.51 -14.69 -8.88
N LEU A 166 -11.93 -13.46 -9.20
CA LEU A 166 -13.30 -13.02 -8.91
C LEU A 166 -14.33 -13.71 -9.84
N PRO A 167 -15.60 -13.80 -9.44
CA PRO A 167 -16.66 -14.26 -10.33
C PRO A 167 -16.73 -13.44 -11.62
N ALA A 168 -17.11 -14.06 -12.74
CA ALA A 168 -17.17 -13.41 -14.05
C ALA A 168 -18.06 -12.15 -14.10
N GLY A 169 -19.01 -12.02 -13.18
CA GLY A 169 -19.89 -10.84 -13.06
C GLY A 169 -19.49 -9.86 -11.96
N ALA A 170 -18.27 -9.99 -11.41
CA ALA A 170 -17.79 -9.14 -10.33
C ALA A 170 -17.80 -7.66 -10.68
N ALA A 171 -18.11 -6.84 -9.73
CA ALA A 171 -18.17 -5.40 -9.86
C ALA A 171 -17.13 -4.70 -8.95
N LEU A 172 -17.11 -3.38 -8.99
CA LEU A 172 -16.18 -2.55 -8.22
C LEU A 172 -16.23 -2.86 -6.72
N HIS A 173 -17.41 -3.15 -6.17
CA HIS A 173 -17.57 -3.54 -4.77
C HIS A 173 -16.74 -4.79 -4.44
N ASP A 174 -16.91 -5.87 -5.22
CA ASP A 174 -16.19 -7.14 -4.99
C ASP A 174 -14.68 -6.96 -5.09
N LEU A 175 -14.26 -6.16 -6.07
CA LEU A 175 -12.85 -5.80 -6.25
C LEU A 175 -12.28 -5.03 -5.06
N VAL A 176 -12.99 -3.98 -4.58
CA VAL A 176 -12.51 -3.17 -3.44
C VAL A 176 -12.48 -4.00 -2.15
N VAL A 177 -13.37 -4.98 -1.99
CA VAL A 177 -13.30 -5.95 -0.90
C VAL A 177 -12.02 -6.77 -0.99
N ALA A 178 -11.69 -7.33 -2.17
CA ALA A 178 -10.47 -8.13 -2.37
C ALA A 178 -9.20 -7.31 -2.10
N ILE A 179 -9.11 -6.10 -2.64
CA ILE A 179 -7.98 -5.19 -2.40
C ILE A 179 -7.85 -4.88 -0.90
N ARG A 180 -8.94 -4.53 -0.21
CA ARG A 180 -8.89 -4.27 1.24
C ARG A 180 -8.40 -5.47 2.05
N GLU A 181 -8.69 -6.69 1.61
CA GLU A 181 -8.17 -7.91 2.25
C GLU A 181 -6.68 -8.09 2.00
N ASP A 182 -6.16 -7.65 0.85
CA ASP A 182 -4.73 -7.59 0.58
C ASP A 182 -4.03 -6.63 1.55
N GLU A 183 -4.57 -5.41 1.74
CA GLU A 183 -4.03 -4.41 2.67
C GLU A 183 -3.98 -4.93 4.12
N VAL A 184 -4.96 -5.74 4.53
CA VAL A 184 -4.93 -6.40 5.85
C VAL A 184 -3.74 -7.34 5.96
N ARG A 185 -3.43 -8.11 4.90
CA ARG A 185 -2.26 -9.01 4.89
C ARG A 185 -0.95 -8.26 4.89
N HIS A 186 -0.82 -7.20 4.06
CA HIS A 186 0.37 -6.33 4.00
C HIS A 186 0.64 -5.66 5.34
N ARG A 187 -0.39 -5.10 5.98
CA ARG A 187 -0.32 -4.54 7.33
C ARG A 187 0.27 -5.53 8.34
N ASP A 188 -0.31 -6.73 8.38
CA ASP A 188 0.07 -7.74 9.37
C ASP A 188 1.52 -8.21 9.16
N ILE A 189 1.94 -8.40 7.91
CA ILE A 189 3.31 -8.78 7.53
C ILE A 189 4.29 -7.66 7.94
N ASN A 190 4.01 -6.41 7.60
CA ASN A 190 4.91 -5.30 7.88
C ASN A 190 5.03 -5.02 9.39
N HIS A 191 3.93 -5.09 10.15
CA HIS A 191 4.01 -4.99 11.61
C HIS A 191 4.80 -6.15 12.22
N ALA A 192 4.62 -7.38 11.73
CA ALA A 192 5.38 -8.53 12.20
C ALA A 192 6.88 -8.40 11.88
N PHE A 193 7.24 -7.86 10.70
CA PHE A 193 8.64 -7.58 10.37
C PHE A 193 9.23 -6.54 11.33
N ALA A 194 8.52 -5.43 11.59
CA ALA A 194 8.96 -4.43 12.55
C ALA A 194 9.14 -5.02 13.96
N ASP A 195 8.21 -5.87 14.42
CA ASP A 195 8.28 -6.52 15.74
C ASP A 195 9.45 -7.51 15.85
N SER A 196 9.84 -8.15 14.74
CA SER A 196 10.96 -9.09 14.68
C SER A 196 12.34 -8.42 14.72
N MET A 197 12.40 -7.09 14.59
CA MET A 197 13.64 -6.32 14.56
C MET A 197 13.90 -5.67 15.93
N VAL A 198 15.10 -5.85 16.46
CA VAL A 198 15.55 -5.26 17.73
C VAL A 198 15.93 -3.80 17.54
#